data_9c85091685ba67b147ab6eb4b59ab557
#
_entry.id   9c85091685ba67b147ab6eb4b59ab557
#
_cell.length_a   1.000
_cell.length_b   1.000
_cell.length_c   1.000
_cell.angle_alpha   90.00
_cell.angle_beta   90.00
_cell.angle_gamma   90.00
#
_symmetry.space_group_name_H-M   'P 1'
#
loop_
_entity.id
_entity.type
_entity.pdbx_description
1 polymer ?
#
loop_
_entity_poly.entity_id
_entity_poly.type
_entity_poly.pdbx_seq_one_letter_code
_entity_poly.pdbx_strand_id
1 'polypeptide(L)'
;MNERELQEAVNRLPKSIEPPRDLWPGIEARLGAGGGAGSWRRRWYWVPLAAAAVLVFLLLARGERSAWDVTALAGRPLIGTTRLAASGRLRVGDWLQTDDSSRALIAVGRIGQVEVRPKTRVQLVVASANEHRLALARGTIDAKVDAVPRLFFVETPAGTAIDLGCAYTLETDSLGKGLLHVTRGEVEFQTGRRSSRVPLGALVQIRPVTGPGTPYVDDAPAPLVRALVAFDFERGGRGGARATRNILALARSQDALSLWHLLQRVDPSLRGAVYDRLAALVPPPPGVTRRAAVALESRALEGYWTKIQRIHFRTVVLRGVKSIDPRTGLAKP
;
A
#
# COMPACT_ATOMS: atom_id res chain seq x y z
N MET A 1 -32.39 13.20 -13.79
CA MET A 1 -32.12 13.85 -15.09
C MET A 1 -31.40 12.82 -15.93
N ASN A 2 -32.05 12.34 -17.00
CA ASN A 2 -31.56 11.21 -17.82
C ASN A 2 -30.68 11.80 -18.96
N GLU A 3 -29.69 11.04 -19.46
CA GLU A 3 -28.76 11.49 -20.52
C GLU A 3 -29.47 12.06 -21.76
N ARG A 4 -30.65 11.56 -22.10
CA ARG A 4 -31.48 12.07 -23.18
C ARG A 4 -32.04 13.48 -22.93
N GLU A 5 -32.45 13.77 -21.72
CA GLU A 5 -32.92 15.11 -21.32
C GLU A 5 -31.80 16.15 -21.34
N LEU A 6 -30.58 15.72 -20.98
CA LEU A 6 -29.39 16.60 -21.07
C LEU A 6 -29.02 16.90 -22.52
N GLN A 7 -29.07 15.89 -23.38
CA GLN A 7 -28.77 16.02 -24.82
C GLN A 7 -29.79 16.91 -25.53
N GLU A 8 -31.08 16.81 -25.18
CA GLU A 8 -32.12 17.70 -25.70
C GLU A 8 -31.97 19.14 -25.23
N ALA A 9 -31.57 19.33 -23.96
CA ALA A 9 -31.31 20.66 -23.40
C ALA A 9 -30.11 21.35 -24.12
N VAL A 10 -29.03 20.59 -24.36
CA VAL A 10 -27.84 21.09 -25.07
C VAL A 10 -28.19 21.44 -26.53
N ASN A 11 -29.05 20.66 -27.20
CA ASN A 11 -29.47 20.93 -28.60
C ASN A 11 -30.41 22.14 -28.73
N ARG A 12 -31.01 22.62 -27.63
CA ARG A 12 -31.85 23.85 -27.62
C ARG A 12 -31.04 25.13 -27.40
N LEU A 13 -29.74 25.02 -27.11
CA LEU A 13 -28.90 26.20 -26.99
C LEU A 13 -28.65 26.81 -28.36
N PRO A 14 -28.74 28.12 -28.54
CA PRO A 14 -28.46 28.79 -29.80
C PRO A 14 -27.00 28.55 -30.18
N LYS A 15 -26.78 28.05 -31.38
CA LYS A 15 -25.44 27.71 -31.94
C LYS A 15 -24.55 28.92 -32.20
N SER A 16 -25.12 30.11 -32.19
CA SER A 16 -24.38 31.38 -32.23
C SER A 16 -25.23 32.48 -31.56
N ILE A 17 -24.60 33.31 -30.79
CA ILE A 17 -25.20 34.54 -30.23
C ILE A 17 -24.52 35.70 -30.97
N GLU A 18 -25.24 36.38 -31.82
CA GLU A 18 -24.76 37.64 -32.40
C GLU A 18 -24.73 38.71 -31.31
N PRO A 19 -23.61 39.38 -31.07
CA PRO A 19 -23.54 40.44 -30.08
C PRO A 19 -24.41 41.61 -30.53
N PRO A 20 -25.13 42.26 -29.60
CA PRO A 20 -26.05 43.34 -29.96
C PRO A 20 -25.37 44.60 -30.47
N ARG A 21 -24.08 44.60 -30.65
CA ARG A 21 -23.27 45.68 -31.23
C ARG A 21 -22.04 45.07 -31.89
N ASP A 22 -21.81 45.45 -33.15
CA ASP A 22 -20.58 45.08 -33.85
C ASP A 22 -19.37 45.72 -33.14
N LEU A 23 -18.55 44.88 -32.54
CA LEU A 23 -17.34 45.25 -31.79
C LEU A 23 -16.11 45.35 -32.68
N TRP A 24 -16.20 44.91 -33.95
CA TRP A 24 -15.07 44.82 -34.88
C TRP A 24 -14.46 46.20 -35.23
N PRO A 25 -15.26 47.28 -35.49
CA PRO A 25 -14.68 48.62 -35.77
C PRO A 25 -13.87 49.17 -34.58
N GLY A 26 -14.25 48.85 -33.35
CA GLY A 26 -13.51 49.28 -32.15
C GLY A 26 -12.21 48.51 -31.91
N ILE A 27 -12.14 47.30 -32.44
CA ILE A 27 -10.92 46.46 -32.37
C ILE A 27 -9.94 46.86 -33.46
N GLU A 28 -10.40 47.10 -34.69
CA GLU A 28 -9.56 47.56 -35.78
C GLU A 28 -8.97 48.96 -35.53
N ALA A 29 -9.74 49.88 -34.95
CA ALA A 29 -9.23 51.20 -34.58
C ALA A 29 -8.11 51.15 -33.52
N ARG A 30 -8.13 50.14 -32.65
CA ARG A 30 -7.06 49.93 -31.65
C ARG A 30 -5.84 49.19 -32.20
N LEU A 31 -6.01 48.36 -33.22
CA LEU A 31 -4.92 47.69 -33.90
C LEU A 31 -4.19 48.58 -34.90
N GLY A 32 -4.91 49.55 -35.52
CA GLY A 32 -4.36 50.52 -36.47
C GLY A 32 -3.61 51.70 -35.88
N ALA A 33 -3.83 52.00 -34.57
CA ALA A 33 -3.22 53.16 -33.85
C ALA A 33 -1.80 52.87 -33.30
N GLY A 34 -1.23 51.72 -33.58
CA GLY A 34 0.07 51.28 -33.03
C GLY A 34 1.31 51.47 -33.93
N GLY A 35 1.23 52.30 -34.94
CA GLY A 35 2.35 52.60 -35.89
C GLY A 35 3.31 53.69 -35.35
N GLY A 36 3.99 53.44 -34.23
CA GLY A 36 5.10 54.29 -33.71
C GLY A 36 6.39 53.49 -33.68
N ALA A 37 7.22 53.65 -34.74
CA ALA A 37 8.55 53.07 -34.83
C ALA A 37 9.51 53.75 -33.80
N GLY A 38 9.48 53.33 -32.53
CA GLY A 38 10.35 53.97 -31.56
C GLY A 38 10.64 53.16 -30.27
N SER A 39 9.94 52.07 -29.96
CA SER A 39 10.08 51.42 -28.64
C SER A 39 10.50 49.95 -28.64
N TRP A 40 10.77 49.34 -29.77
CA TRP A 40 11.13 47.92 -29.87
C TRP A 40 12.48 47.57 -29.23
N ARG A 41 13.48 48.49 -29.29
CA ARG A 41 14.80 48.24 -28.72
C ARG A 41 14.77 48.17 -27.17
N ARG A 42 13.86 48.87 -26.50
CA ARG A 42 13.76 48.91 -25.05
C ARG A 42 13.01 47.70 -24.44
N ARG A 43 12.15 47.01 -25.22
CA ARG A 43 11.42 45.81 -24.75
C ARG A 43 12.24 44.54 -24.77
N TRP A 44 13.30 44.47 -25.53
CA TRP A 44 14.18 43.30 -25.58
C TRP A 44 15.01 43.07 -24.31
N TYR A 45 15.22 44.07 -23.48
CA TYR A 45 15.88 43.91 -22.19
C TYR A 45 15.03 43.22 -21.13
N TRP A 46 13.71 43.25 -21.26
CA TRP A 46 12.78 42.58 -20.34
C TRP A 46 12.56 41.11 -20.62
N VAL A 47 12.78 40.65 -21.83
CA VAL A 47 12.61 39.22 -22.21
C VAL A 47 13.62 38.34 -21.49
N PRO A 48 14.94 38.65 -21.44
CA PRO A 48 15.89 37.86 -20.67
C PRO A 48 15.65 37.96 -19.15
N LEU A 49 15.14 39.10 -18.65
CA LEU A 49 14.80 39.25 -17.23
C LEU A 49 13.57 38.40 -16.84
N ALA A 50 12.56 38.37 -17.69
CA ALA A 50 11.40 37.49 -17.48
C ALA A 50 11.77 36.01 -17.60
N ALA A 51 12.62 35.66 -18.56
CA ALA A 51 13.15 34.29 -18.69
C ALA A 51 14.03 33.89 -17.48
N ALA A 52 14.87 34.81 -16.99
CA ALA A 52 15.66 34.63 -15.78
C ALA A 52 14.77 34.51 -14.52
N ALA A 53 13.74 35.35 -14.40
CA ALA A 53 12.77 35.27 -13.29
C ALA A 53 11.96 33.95 -13.32
N VAL A 54 11.54 33.46 -14.50
CA VAL A 54 10.91 32.17 -14.67
C VAL A 54 11.89 31.04 -14.34
N LEU A 55 13.14 31.14 -14.78
CA LEU A 55 14.18 30.16 -14.44
C LEU A 55 14.48 30.14 -12.96
N VAL A 56 14.62 31.30 -12.32
CA VAL A 56 14.80 31.44 -10.87
C VAL A 56 13.55 30.97 -10.14
N PHE A 57 12.36 31.28 -10.61
CA PHE A 57 11.11 30.75 -10.05
C PHE A 57 11.02 29.23 -10.20
N LEU A 58 11.41 28.66 -11.35
CA LEU A 58 11.49 27.22 -11.57
C LEU A 58 12.62 26.56 -10.76
N LEU A 59 13.71 27.27 -10.50
CA LEU A 59 14.79 26.81 -9.61
C LEU A 59 14.39 26.92 -8.13
N LEU A 60 13.65 27.95 -7.74
CA LEU A 60 13.09 28.14 -6.40
C LEU A 60 11.83 27.26 -6.19
N ALA A 61 11.01 27.07 -7.23
CA ALA A 61 9.86 26.14 -7.24
C ALA A 61 10.31 24.65 -7.41
N ARG A 62 11.61 24.39 -7.65
CA ARG A 62 12.22 23.13 -7.22
C ARG A 62 12.26 23.14 -5.70
N GLY A 63 11.06 23.18 -5.10
CA GLY A 63 10.82 23.13 -3.69
C GLY A 63 11.72 22.09 -3.06
N GLU A 64 12.21 22.35 -1.88
CA GLU A 64 13.03 21.42 -1.10
C GLU A 64 12.40 20.04 -1.26
N ARG A 65 13.12 19.15 -1.97
CA ARG A 65 12.63 17.77 -2.16
C ARG A 65 12.32 17.28 -0.78
N SER A 66 11.05 17.00 -0.54
CA SER A 66 10.58 16.55 0.75
C SER A 66 11.53 15.44 1.24
N ALA A 67 12.05 15.59 2.41
CA ALA A 67 13.09 14.72 2.95
C ALA A 67 12.70 14.28 4.35
N TRP A 68 13.10 13.07 4.70
CA TRP A 68 12.92 12.51 6.04
C TRP A 68 14.26 12.47 6.77
N ASP A 69 14.22 12.67 8.06
CA ASP A 69 15.40 12.55 8.89
C ASP A 69 15.72 11.07 9.10
N VAL A 70 17.02 10.76 9.02
CA VAL A 70 17.56 9.42 9.23
C VAL A 70 18.64 9.49 10.30
N THR A 71 18.55 8.59 11.27
CA THR A 71 19.55 8.42 12.33
C THR A 71 20.20 7.05 12.19
N ALA A 72 21.53 6.99 12.22
CA ALA A 72 22.27 5.75 12.31
C ALA A 72 22.13 5.17 13.74
N LEU A 73 21.53 4.00 13.87
CA LEU A 73 21.43 3.28 15.16
C LEU A 73 22.66 2.43 15.42
N ALA A 74 23.29 1.93 14.36
CA ALA A 74 24.53 1.15 14.41
C ALA A 74 25.25 1.23 13.06
N GLY A 75 26.56 1.07 13.07
CA GLY A 75 27.38 1.07 11.86
C GLY A 75 27.37 2.40 11.12
N ARG A 76 27.56 2.34 9.80
CA ARG A 76 27.57 3.51 8.91
C ARG A 76 26.68 3.25 7.68
N PRO A 77 25.36 3.41 7.80
CA PRO A 77 24.43 3.27 6.67
C PRO A 77 24.81 4.21 5.53
N LEU A 78 24.40 3.89 4.30
CA LEU A 78 24.70 4.66 3.11
C LEU A 78 23.42 5.34 2.59
N ILE A 79 23.42 6.67 2.42
CA ILE A 79 22.37 7.40 1.71
C ILE A 79 22.96 7.86 0.37
N GLY A 80 22.43 7.31 -0.74
CA GLY A 80 23.02 7.49 -2.06
C GLY A 80 24.45 6.96 -2.08
N THR A 81 25.44 7.87 -2.18
CA THR A 81 26.88 7.55 -2.15
C THR A 81 27.54 7.97 -0.83
N THR A 82 26.82 8.62 0.08
CA THR A 82 27.37 9.21 1.31
C THR A 82 27.16 8.30 2.51
N ARG A 83 28.24 7.97 3.24
CA ARG A 83 28.15 7.22 4.50
C ARG A 83 27.66 8.13 5.62
N LEU A 84 26.64 7.68 6.32
CA LEU A 84 26.04 8.38 7.45
C LEU A 84 26.87 8.12 8.71
N ALA A 85 27.38 9.19 9.33
CA ALA A 85 28.13 9.07 10.59
C ALA A 85 27.20 9.00 11.81
N ALA A 86 26.20 9.87 11.87
CA ALA A 86 25.22 9.91 12.97
C ALA A 86 23.78 10.16 12.44
N SER A 87 23.57 11.26 11.73
CA SER A 87 22.26 11.63 11.17
C SER A 87 22.41 12.23 9.77
N GLY A 88 21.32 12.24 9.02
CA GLY A 88 21.24 12.80 7.68
C GLY A 88 19.83 12.91 7.19
N ARG A 89 19.65 13.31 5.94
CA ARG A 89 18.33 13.49 5.31
C ARG A 89 18.20 12.59 4.09
N LEU A 90 17.15 11.78 4.07
CA LEU A 90 16.74 10.94 2.96
C LEU A 90 15.76 11.73 2.10
N ARG A 91 16.14 12.11 0.89
CA ARG A 91 15.28 12.84 -0.05
C ARG A 91 14.48 11.89 -0.91
N VAL A 92 13.37 12.36 -1.46
CA VAL A 92 12.64 11.62 -2.48
C VAL A 92 13.56 11.26 -3.64
N GLY A 93 13.60 9.96 -3.95
CA GLY A 93 14.51 9.35 -4.94
C GLY A 93 15.80 8.77 -4.36
N ASP A 94 16.18 9.13 -3.12
CA ASP A 94 17.38 8.60 -2.49
C ASP A 94 17.20 7.17 -1.99
N TRP A 95 18.28 6.40 -2.07
CA TRP A 95 18.37 5.06 -1.50
C TRP A 95 19.10 5.09 -0.16
N LEU A 96 18.53 4.44 0.84
CA LEU A 96 19.19 4.09 2.10
C LEU A 96 19.58 2.62 2.06
N GLN A 97 20.84 2.33 2.36
CA GLN A 97 21.38 0.97 2.39
C GLN A 97 22.11 0.72 3.71
N THR A 98 21.88 -0.46 4.27
CA THR A 98 22.59 -0.98 5.44
C THR A 98 23.43 -2.20 5.04
N ASP A 99 24.64 -2.30 5.59
CA ASP A 99 25.49 -3.49 5.51
C ASP A 99 25.11 -4.52 6.59
N ASP A 100 25.97 -5.50 6.83
CA ASP A 100 25.72 -6.59 7.79
C ASP A 100 25.64 -6.13 9.25
N SER A 101 26.19 -4.97 9.57
CA SER A 101 26.32 -4.41 10.93
C SER A 101 25.54 -3.11 11.12
N SER A 102 25.14 -2.46 10.03
CA SER A 102 24.48 -1.16 10.11
C SER A 102 22.97 -1.29 10.34
N ARG A 103 22.43 -0.35 11.11
CA ARG A 103 21.00 -0.14 11.33
C ARG A 103 20.69 1.35 11.28
N ALA A 104 19.53 1.71 10.77
CA ALA A 104 19.10 3.10 10.67
C ALA A 104 17.65 3.26 11.11
N LEU A 105 17.30 4.44 11.59
CA LEU A 105 15.93 4.84 11.90
C LEU A 105 15.53 5.97 10.98
N ILE A 106 14.46 5.80 10.22
CA ILE A 106 13.83 6.82 9.39
C ILE A 106 12.66 7.41 10.17
N ALA A 107 12.64 8.73 10.36
CA ALA A 107 11.48 9.44 10.86
C ALA A 107 10.51 9.71 9.70
N VAL A 108 9.32 9.10 9.73
CA VAL A 108 8.30 9.25 8.68
C VAL A 108 7.45 10.48 8.98
N GLY A 109 7.94 11.65 8.61
CA GLY A 109 7.27 12.90 8.92
C GLY A 109 6.93 13.01 10.42
N ARG A 110 5.65 13.23 10.72
CA ARG A 110 5.11 13.30 12.10
C ARG A 110 4.27 12.07 12.47
N ILE A 111 4.19 11.06 11.59
CA ILE A 111 3.25 9.94 11.70
C ILE A 111 3.89 8.65 12.24
N GLY A 112 5.21 8.61 12.35
CA GLY A 112 5.87 7.41 12.87
C GLY A 112 7.32 7.27 12.50
N GLN A 113 7.81 6.05 12.57
CA GLN A 113 9.21 5.72 12.30
C GLN A 113 9.34 4.35 11.66
N VAL A 114 10.40 4.17 10.87
CA VAL A 114 10.78 2.90 10.25
C VAL A 114 12.22 2.58 10.62
N GLU A 115 12.42 1.48 11.33
CA GLU A 115 13.75 0.94 11.54
C GLU A 115 14.17 0.10 10.34
N VAL A 116 15.33 0.38 9.81
CA VAL A 116 15.95 -0.35 8.69
C VAL A 116 17.02 -1.27 9.26
N ARG A 117 16.78 -2.59 9.18
CA ARG A 117 17.68 -3.62 9.71
C ARG A 117 18.91 -3.84 8.83
N PRO A 118 19.90 -4.64 9.26
CA PRO A 118 21.05 -5.01 8.41
C PRO A 118 20.65 -5.60 7.07
N LYS A 119 21.52 -5.48 6.05
CA LYS A 119 21.38 -6.02 4.68
C LYS A 119 20.15 -5.51 3.93
N THR A 120 19.66 -4.34 4.28
CA THR A 120 18.43 -3.76 3.76
C THR A 120 18.73 -2.64 2.76
N ARG A 121 17.91 -2.57 1.71
CA ARG A 121 17.91 -1.50 0.73
C ARG A 121 16.50 -0.96 0.55
N VAL A 122 16.32 0.33 0.90
CA VAL A 122 15.02 1.01 0.85
C VAL A 122 15.17 2.37 0.18
N GLN A 123 14.15 2.81 -0.56
CA GLN A 123 14.10 4.10 -1.24
C GLN A 123 12.93 4.92 -0.71
N LEU A 124 13.12 6.23 -0.57
CA LEU A 124 12.02 7.16 -0.36
C LEU A 124 11.41 7.51 -1.72
N VAL A 125 10.16 7.12 -1.94
CA VAL A 125 9.46 7.31 -3.22
C VAL A 125 8.56 8.55 -3.18
N VAL A 126 7.76 8.70 -2.11
CA VAL A 126 6.87 9.85 -1.92
C VAL A 126 6.94 10.30 -0.46
N ALA A 127 6.99 11.62 -0.28
CA ALA A 127 6.89 12.25 1.03
C ALA A 127 6.06 13.53 0.90
N SER A 128 4.75 13.39 0.97
CA SER A 128 3.78 14.49 0.87
C SER A 128 2.84 14.49 2.07
N ALA A 129 2.03 15.53 2.21
CA ALA A 129 1.05 15.61 3.30
C ALA A 129 0.00 14.50 3.24
N ASN A 130 -0.31 13.99 2.04
CA ASN A 130 -1.39 13.04 1.81
C ASN A 130 -0.90 11.63 1.46
N GLU A 131 0.41 11.43 1.30
CA GLU A 131 0.98 10.15 0.94
C GLU A 131 2.45 10.06 1.35
N HIS A 132 2.79 8.96 2.00
CA HIS A 132 4.14 8.59 2.37
C HIS A 132 4.44 7.20 1.80
N ARG A 133 5.49 7.08 0.98
CA ARG A 133 5.80 5.83 0.28
C ARG A 133 7.28 5.49 0.33
N LEU A 134 7.57 4.28 0.81
CA LEU A 134 8.88 3.65 0.69
C LEU A 134 8.85 2.51 -0.33
N ALA A 135 9.97 2.23 -0.98
CA ALA A 135 10.18 1.03 -1.77
C ALA A 135 11.25 0.17 -1.09
N LEU A 136 10.88 -1.00 -0.60
CA LEU A 136 11.78 -1.99 -0.02
C LEU A 136 12.23 -2.95 -1.12
N ALA A 137 13.45 -2.75 -1.64
CA ALA A 137 13.99 -3.62 -2.69
C ALA A 137 14.43 -4.98 -2.14
N ARG A 138 15.00 -5.01 -0.94
CA ARG A 138 15.40 -6.22 -0.20
C ARG A 138 15.70 -5.89 1.25
N GLY A 139 15.68 -6.90 2.11
CA GLY A 139 16.01 -6.81 3.53
C GLY A 139 14.78 -6.70 4.41
N THR A 140 14.92 -6.11 5.58
CA THR A 140 13.90 -6.09 6.62
C THR A 140 13.72 -4.69 7.18
N ILE A 141 12.47 -4.28 7.31
CA ILE A 141 12.09 -3.06 8.03
C ILE A 141 11.10 -3.38 9.15
N ASP A 142 11.17 -2.61 10.23
CA ASP A 142 10.15 -2.55 11.27
C ASP A 142 9.49 -1.18 11.22
N ALA A 143 8.24 -1.14 10.77
CA ALA A 143 7.45 0.07 10.71
C ALA A 143 6.58 0.21 11.97
N LYS A 144 6.53 1.44 12.51
CA LYS A 144 5.61 1.85 13.59
C LYS A 144 4.99 3.17 13.16
N VAL A 145 3.75 3.09 12.70
CA VAL A 145 3.04 4.23 12.13
C VAL A 145 1.73 4.45 12.87
N ASP A 146 1.51 5.67 13.33
CA ASP A 146 0.29 6.14 13.96
C ASP A 146 -0.33 7.21 13.06
N ALA A 147 -1.04 6.77 12.02
CA ALA A 147 -1.64 7.63 11.01
C ALA A 147 -3.05 7.18 10.67
N VAL A 148 -3.78 8.05 9.99
CA VAL A 148 -5.04 7.65 9.35
C VAL A 148 -4.77 6.54 8.33
N PRO A 149 -5.71 5.59 8.15
CA PRO A 149 -5.56 4.51 7.19
C PRO A 149 -5.20 5.04 5.78
N ARG A 150 -4.32 4.30 5.09
CA ARG A 150 -3.90 4.56 3.71
C ARG A 150 -3.09 5.86 3.50
N LEU A 151 -2.35 6.28 4.53
CA LEU A 151 -1.40 7.38 4.42
C LEU A 151 0.03 6.91 4.20
N PHE A 152 0.39 5.71 4.69
CA PHE A 152 1.72 5.14 4.56
C PHE A 152 1.70 3.83 3.75
N PHE A 153 2.66 3.70 2.84
CA PHE A 153 2.76 2.57 1.91
C PHE A 153 4.20 2.06 1.84
N VAL A 154 4.36 0.75 1.74
CA VAL A 154 5.65 0.14 1.44
C VAL A 154 5.52 -0.75 0.22
N GLU A 155 6.16 -0.36 -0.86
CA GLU A 155 6.26 -1.15 -2.09
C GLU A 155 7.36 -2.21 -1.96
N THR A 156 7.09 -3.38 -2.50
CA THR A 156 8.06 -4.47 -2.67
C THR A 156 7.96 -5.03 -4.08
N PRO A 157 8.91 -5.84 -4.55
CA PRO A 157 8.78 -6.51 -5.84
C PRO A 157 7.56 -7.44 -5.94
N ALA A 158 6.96 -7.83 -4.81
CA ALA A 158 5.79 -8.70 -4.76
C ALA A 158 4.45 -7.96 -4.62
N GLY A 159 4.46 -6.65 -4.35
CA GLY A 159 3.26 -5.84 -4.15
C GLY A 159 3.45 -4.75 -3.10
N THR A 160 2.35 -4.19 -2.63
CA THR A 160 2.34 -3.04 -1.72
C THR A 160 1.69 -3.39 -0.39
N ALA A 161 2.39 -3.11 0.70
CA ALA A 161 1.82 -3.06 2.05
C ALA A 161 1.19 -1.69 2.27
N ILE A 162 -0.08 -1.67 2.62
CA ILE A 162 -0.89 -0.49 2.90
C ILE A 162 -1.15 -0.45 4.41
N ASP A 163 -0.64 0.57 5.05
CA ASP A 163 -0.79 0.77 6.49
C ASP A 163 -2.20 1.26 6.83
N LEU A 164 -2.80 0.66 7.84
CA LEU A 164 -4.11 1.04 8.38
C LEU A 164 -4.03 1.54 9.84
N GLY A 165 -2.84 2.06 10.25
CA GLY A 165 -2.55 2.47 11.63
C GLY A 165 -1.92 1.33 12.44
N CYS A 166 -0.66 0.95 12.11
CA CYS A 166 -0.12 -0.31 12.58
C CYS A 166 1.37 -0.28 12.96
N ALA A 167 1.81 -1.41 13.54
CA ALA A 167 3.21 -1.77 13.64
C ALA A 167 3.41 -3.16 13.03
N TYR A 168 4.46 -3.31 12.22
CA TYR A 168 4.74 -4.56 11.53
C TYR A 168 6.21 -4.70 11.15
N THR A 169 6.63 -5.93 10.94
CA THR A 169 7.88 -6.30 10.28
C THR A 169 7.58 -6.74 8.86
N LEU A 170 8.28 -6.17 7.88
CA LEU A 170 8.21 -6.58 6.48
C LEU A 170 9.61 -6.97 6.02
N GLU A 171 9.73 -8.21 5.56
CA GLU A 171 10.95 -8.76 5.00
C GLU A 171 10.74 -9.13 3.53
N THR A 172 11.73 -8.87 2.69
CA THR A 172 11.76 -9.34 1.30
C THR A 172 13.20 -9.68 0.88
N ASP A 173 13.37 -10.76 0.15
CA ASP A 173 14.63 -11.12 -0.47
C ASP A 173 14.83 -10.40 -1.82
N SER A 174 16.00 -10.61 -2.44
CA SER A 174 16.31 -9.99 -3.73
C SER A 174 15.43 -10.47 -4.89
N LEU A 175 14.74 -11.59 -4.71
CA LEU A 175 13.77 -12.14 -5.68
C LEU A 175 12.35 -11.69 -5.40
N GLY A 176 12.14 -10.87 -4.35
CA GLY A 176 10.85 -10.35 -3.94
C GLY A 176 9.98 -11.33 -3.14
N LYS A 177 10.51 -12.50 -2.75
CA LYS A 177 9.84 -13.38 -1.80
C LYS A 177 10.01 -12.82 -0.40
N GLY A 178 8.93 -12.77 0.38
CA GLY A 178 9.00 -12.15 1.69
C GLY A 178 7.93 -12.61 2.67
N LEU A 179 7.94 -11.96 3.84
CA LEU A 179 7.04 -12.21 4.96
C LEU A 179 6.64 -10.87 5.58
N LEU A 180 5.34 -10.68 5.77
CA LEU A 180 4.78 -9.60 6.57
C LEU A 180 4.26 -10.20 7.88
N HIS A 181 4.64 -9.61 9.01
CA HIS A 181 4.14 -9.93 10.35
C HIS A 181 3.64 -8.67 11.03
N VAL A 182 2.36 -8.63 11.38
CA VAL A 182 1.73 -7.47 12.02
C VAL A 182 1.72 -7.65 13.54
N THR A 183 2.31 -6.68 14.24
CA THR A 183 2.43 -6.68 15.71
C THR A 183 1.48 -5.70 16.41
N ARG A 184 0.81 -4.81 15.64
CA ARG A 184 -0.25 -3.91 16.10
C ARG A 184 -1.10 -3.47 14.92
N GLY A 185 -2.42 -3.36 15.10
CA GLY A 185 -3.35 -2.87 14.07
C GLY A 185 -3.58 -3.87 12.93
N GLU A 186 -3.70 -3.39 11.72
CA GLU A 186 -3.95 -4.19 10.52
C GLU A 186 -3.18 -3.61 9.32
N VAL A 187 -2.61 -4.48 8.49
CA VAL A 187 -2.01 -4.13 7.18
C VAL A 187 -2.78 -4.82 6.08
N GLU A 188 -3.09 -4.12 5.02
CA GLU A 188 -3.54 -4.73 3.77
C GLU A 188 -2.34 -4.89 2.82
N PHE A 189 -2.03 -6.12 2.41
CA PHE A 189 -1.02 -6.35 1.37
C PHE A 189 -1.72 -6.70 0.06
N GLN A 190 -1.40 -5.97 -1.02
CA GLN A 190 -2.06 -6.17 -2.31
C GLN A 190 -1.12 -6.25 -3.50
N THR A 191 -1.52 -7.01 -4.52
CA THR A 191 -0.87 -7.08 -5.83
C THR A 191 -1.96 -7.29 -6.88
N GLY A 192 -2.10 -6.37 -7.82
CA GLY A 192 -3.12 -6.45 -8.84
C GLY A 192 -4.52 -6.67 -8.24
N ARG A 193 -5.11 -7.85 -8.51
CA ARG A 193 -6.45 -8.21 -8.01
C ARG A 193 -6.43 -9.00 -6.70
N ARG A 194 -5.25 -9.34 -6.17
CA ARG A 194 -5.14 -10.17 -4.97
C ARG A 194 -4.76 -9.30 -3.77
N SER A 195 -5.54 -9.38 -2.71
CA SER A 195 -5.24 -8.74 -1.45
C SER A 195 -5.33 -9.71 -0.27
N SER A 196 -4.67 -9.33 0.82
CA SER A 196 -4.73 -10.02 2.12
C SER A 196 -4.80 -8.98 3.22
N ARG A 197 -5.81 -9.08 4.06
CA ARG A 197 -5.94 -8.31 5.30
C ARG A 197 -5.23 -9.07 6.41
N VAL A 198 -4.22 -8.45 6.99
CA VAL A 198 -3.34 -9.07 7.98
C VAL A 198 -3.48 -8.32 9.30
N PRO A 199 -4.26 -8.82 10.25
CA PRO A 199 -4.47 -8.18 11.55
C PRO A 199 -3.31 -8.47 12.53
N LEU A 200 -3.33 -7.80 13.68
CA LEU A 200 -2.45 -8.03 14.83
C LEU A 200 -2.20 -9.52 15.07
N GLY A 201 -0.94 -9.94 15.21
CA GLY A 201 -0.53 -11.32 15.49
C GLY A 201 -0.74 -12.28 14.32
N ALA A 202 -0.94 -11.75 13.11
CA ALA A 202 -1.03 -12.57 11.91
C ALA A 202 0.16 -12.31 10.98
N LEU A 203 0.42 -13.29 10.12
CA LEU A 203 1.46 -13.26 9.11
C LEU A 203 0.89 -13.55 7.73
N VAL A 204 1.59 -13.07 6.71
CA VAL A 204 1.35 -13.48 5.33
C VAL A 204 2.68 -13.63 4.58
N GLN A 205 2.85 -14.76 3.89
CA GLN A 205 3.94 -14.90 2.93
C GLN A 205 3.58 -14.18 1.64
N ILE A 206 4.56 -13.54 1.03
CA ILE A 206 4.42 -12.80 -0.23
C ILE A 206 5.38 -13.35 -1.27
N ARG A 207 4.93 -13.38 -2.54
CA ARG A 207 5.78 -13.78 -3.67
C ARG A 207 5.49 -12.91 -4.89
N PRO A 208 6.51 -12.60 -5.71
CA PRO A 208 6.28 -11.95 -6.99
C PRO A 208 5.27 -12.72 -7.83
N VAL A 209 4.57 -12.03 -8.72
CA VAL A 209 3.57 -12.58 -9.64
C VAL A 209 2.31 -13.10 -8.94
N THR A 210 2.43 -13.96 -7.91
CA THR A 210 1.29 -14.51 -7.16
C THR A 210 0.77 -13.56 -6.08
N GLY A 211 1.59 -12.64 -5.61
CA GLY A 211 1.25 -11.69 -4.56
C GLY A 211 1.17 -12.32 -3.16
N PRO A 212 0.29 -11.78 -2.29
CA PRO A 212 0.15 -12.25 -0.92
C PRO A 212 -0.57 -13.61 -0.87
N GLY A 213 -0.04 -14.50 -0.02
CA GLY A 213 -0.69 -15.75 0.35
C GLY A 213 -1.86 -15.55 1.31
N THR A 214 -2.42 -16.65 1.77
CA THR A 214 -3.45 -16.66 2.80
C THR A 214 -2.84 -16.32 4.16
N PRO A 215 -3.31 -15.29 4.87
CA PRO A 215 -2.82 -14.96 6.20
C PRO A 215 -3.10 -16.07 7.20
N TYR A 216 -2.21 -16.21 8.17
CA TYR A 216 -2.32 -17.17 9.27
C TYR A 216 -1.85 -16.55 10.58
N VAL A 217 -2.31 -17.10 11.70
CA VAL A 217 -1.93 -16.64 13.04
C VAL A 217 -0.48 -17.01 13.36
N ASP A 218 0.20 -16.22 14.19
CA ASP A 218 1.60 -16.38 14.55
C ASP A 218 1.90 -17.66 15.34
N ASP A 219 0.88 -18.34 15.88
CA ASP A 219 0.98 -19.65 16.52
C ASP A 219 0.37 -20.80 15.68
N ALA A 220 0.19 -20.57 14.39
CA ALA A 220 -0.35 -21.60 13.50
C ALA A 220 0.59 -22.82 13.43
N PRO A 221 0.03 -24.05 13.51
CA PRO A 221 0.83 -25.26 13.39
C PRO A 221 1.56 -25.34 12.05
N ALA A 222 2.80 -25.80 12.07
CA ALA A 222 3.60 -25.96 10.86
C ALA A 222 2.92 -26.76 9.73
N PRO A 223 2.16 -27.84 10.00
CA PRO A 223 1.41 -28.54 8.96
C PRO A 223 0.37 -27.65 8.26
N LEU A 224 -0.34 -26.79 9.02
CA LEU A 224 -1.32 -25.85 8.45
C LEU A 224 -0.62 -24.81 7.57
N VAL A 225 0.47 -24.21 8.06
CA VAL A 225 1.24 -23.21 7.31
C VAL A 225 1.76 -23.82 6.01
N ARG A 226 2.31 -25.04 6.04
CA ARG A 226 2.73 -25.73 4.80
C ARG A 226 1.58 -25.97 3.83
N ALA A 227 0.40 -26.35 4.33
CA ALA A 227 -0.77 -26.58 3.47
C ALA A 227 -1.27 -25.27 2.83
N LEU A 228 -1.24 -24.13 3.55
CA LEU A 228 -1.56 -22.80 3.02
C LEU A 228 -0.55 -22.36 1.97
N VAL A 229 0.75 -22.56 2.22
CA VAL A 229 1.82 -22.24 1.26
C VAL A 229 1.70 -23.07 -0.02
N ALA A 230 1.41 -24.37 0.10
CA ALA A 230 1.16 -25.22 -1.05
C ALA A 230 -0.09 -24.77 -1.84
N PHE A 231 -1.16 -24.42 -1.15
CA PHE A 231 -2.38 -23.87 -1.77
C PHE A 231 -2.09 -22.59 -2.55
N ASP A 232 -1.39 -21.63 -1.94
CA ASP A 232 -1.21 -20.29 -2.51
C ASP A 232 -0.16 -20.24 -3.63
N PHE A 233 0.91 -21.02 -3.52
CA PHE A 233 2.11 -20.82 -4.33
C PHE A 233 2.54 -22.01 -5.18
N GLU A 234 2.07 -23.22 -4.88
CA GLU A 234 2.31 -24.37 -5.75
C GLU A 234 1.32 -24.35 -6.93
N ARG A 235 1.72 -24.90 -8.06
CA ARG A 235 0.92 -24.95 -9.29
C ARG A 235 0.37 -23.59 -9.75
N GLY A 236 1.15 -22.51 -9.54
CA GLY A 236 0.79 -21.16 -9.98
C GLY A 236 -0.35 -20.52 -9.18
N GLY A 237 -0.51 -20.90 -7.91
CA GLY A 237 -1.53 -20.32 -7.00
C GLY A 237 -2.96 -20.83 -7.24
N ARG A 238 -3.13 -21.89 -8.02
CA ARG A 238 -4.39 -22.61 -8.21
C ARG A 238 -4.48 -23.76 -7.21
N GLY A 239 -4.76 -23.43 -5.95
CA GLY A 239 -4.88 -24.41 -4.87
C GLY A 239 -5.92 -25.49 -5.21
N GLY A 240 -5.43 -26.71 -5.35
CA GLY A 240 -6.28 -27.85 -5.69
C GLY A 240 -7.17 -28.30 -4.52
N ALA A 241 -8.21 -29.09 -4.83
CA ALA A 241 -9.14 -29.67 -3.85
C ALA A 241 -8.42 -30.45 -2.73
N ARG A 242 -7.27 -31.08 -3.01
CA ARG A 242 -6.47 -31.80 -2.01
C ARG A 242 -5.86 -30.84 -0.97
N ALA A 243 -5.24 -29.72 -1.41
CA ALA A 243 -4.69 -28.74 -0.50
C ALA A 243 -5.79 -28.11 0.35
N THR A 244 -6.93 -27.76 -0.25
CA THR A 244 -8.11 -27.25 0.47
C THR A 244 -8.56 -28.25 1.54
N ARG A 245 -8.76 -29.54 1.23
CA ARG A 245 -9.16 -30.54 2.23
C ARG A 245 -8.17 -30.64 3.39
N ASN A 246 -6.86 -30.60 3.10
CA ASN A 246 -5.83 -30.61 4.15
C ASN A 246 -5.94 -29.39 5.07
N ILE A 247 -6.14 -28.19 4.51
CA ILE A 247 -6.34 -26.97 5.31
C ILE A 247 -7.59 -27.09 6.19
N LEU A 248 -8.70 -27.55 5.64
CA LEU A 248 -9.95 -27.69 6.40
C LEU A 248 -9.83 -28.69 7.55
N ALA A 249 -9.08 -29.79 7.36
CA ALA A 249 -8.83 -30.78 8.41
C ALA A 249 -7.96 -30.23 9.54
N LEU A 250 -6.96 -29.37 9.23
CA LEU A 250 -5.97 -28.86 10.17
C LEU A 250 -6.44 -27.58 10.89
N ALA A 251 -7.41 -26.83 10.32
CA ALA A 251 -7.82 -25.53 10.83
C ALA A 251 -8.50 -25.62 12.20
N ARG A 252 -8.07 -24.75 13.12
CA ARG A 252 -8.61 -24.56 14.47
C ARG A 252 -9.49 -23.29 14.52
N SER A 253 -10.19 -23.03 15.60
CA SER A 253 -11.05 -21.84 15.75
C SER A 253 -10.26 -20.53 15.57
N GLN A 254 -9.01 -20.48 16.04
CA GLN A 254 -8.13 -19.31 15.89
C GLN A 254 -7.63 -19.11 14.45
N ASP A 255 -7.74 -20.13 13.60
CA ASP A 255 -7.36 -20.07 12.18
C ASP A 255 -8.53 -19.61 11.28
N ALA A 256 -9.64 -19.13 11.86
CA ALA A 256 -10.82 -18.63 11.14
C ALA A 256 -10.47 -17.50 10.13
N LEU A 257 -9.49 -16.66 10.45
CA LEU A 257 -9.00 -15.64 9.51
C LEU A 257 -8.45 -16.25 8.21
N SER A 258 -7.74 -17.37 8.31
CA SER A 258 -7.22 -18.08 7.14
C SER A 258 -8.35 -18.67 6.30
N LEU A 259 -9.37 -19.25 6.95
CA LEU A 259 -10.53 -19.80 6.24
C LEU A 259 -11.37 -18.71 5.56
N TRP A 260 -11.49 -17.53 6.16
CA TRP A 260 -12.17 -16.39 5.53
C TRP A 260 -11.49 -15.94 4.24
N HIS A 261 -10.16 -15.87 4.22
CA HIS A 261 -9.40 -15.59 3.01
C HIS A 261 -9.48 -16.74 2.00
N LEU A 262 -9.41 -17.98 2.49
CA LEU A 262 -9.49 -19.19 1.66
C LEU A 262 -10.82 -19.25 0.91
N LEU A 263 -11.96 -18.92 1.57
CA LEU A 263 -13.30 -18.88 0.97
C LEU A 263 -13.34 -18.05 -0.32
N GLN A 264 -12.62 -16.95 -0.35
CA GLN A 264 -12.56 -16.04 -1.49
C GLN A 264 -11.59 -16.49 -2.59
N ARG A 265 -10.73 -17.49 -2.30
CA ARG A 265 -9.63 -17.91 -3.18
C ARG A 265 -9.83 -19.27 -3.81
N VAL A 266 -10.61 -20.13 -3.17
CA VAL A 266 -10.90 -21.47 -3.70
C VAL A 266 -11.80 -21.41 -4.94
N ASP A 267 -11.75 -22.49 -5.72
CA ASP A 267 -12.72 -22.72 -6.78
C ASP A 267 -14.16 -22.62 -6.23
N PRO A 268 -15.11 -22.04 -6.98
CA PRO A 268 -16.51 -21.91 -6.55
C PRO A 268 -17.13 -23.20 -6.01
N SER A 269 -16.77 -24.35 -6.56
CA SER A 269 -17.26 -25.67 -6.12
C SER A 269 -16.81 -26.05 -4.70
N LEU A 270 -15.72 -25.45 -4.18
CA LEU A 270 -15.18 -25.74 -2.86
C LEU A 270 -15.62 -24.73 -1.78
N ARG A 271 -16.21 -23.60 -2.17
CA ARG A 271 -16.60 -22.52 -1.24
C ARG A 271 -17.58 -23.00 -0.17
N GLY A 272 -18.52 -23.88 -0.55
CA GLY A 272 -19.46 -24.47 0.40
C GLY A 272 -18.74 -25.20 1.54
N ALA A 273 -17.79 -26.07 1.22
CA ALA A 273 -17.03 -26.82 2.22
C ALA A 273 -16.18 -25.91 3.11
N VAL A 274 -15.57 -24.86 2.54
CA VAL A 274 -14.80 -23.87 3.30
C VAL A 274 -15.70 -23.08 4.26
N TYR A 275 -16.86 -22.63 3.78
CA TYR A 275 -17.83 -21.95 4.63
C TYR A 275 -18.34 -22.84 5.76
N ASP A 276 -18.71 -24.08 5.47
CA ASP A 276 -19.24 -25.02 6.47
C ASP A 276 -18.20 -25.28 7.58
N ARG A 277 -16.91 -25.44 7.22
CA ARG A 277 -15.84 -25.55 8.20
C ARG A 277 -15.66 -24.26 9.01
N LEU A 278 -15.65 -23.10 8.36
CA LEU A 278 -15.54 -21.80 9.03
C LEU A 278 -16.70 -21.60 10.02
N ALA A 279 -17.94 -21.89 9.60
CA ALA A 279 -19.12 -21.75 10.43
C ALA A 279 -19.14 -22.71 11.63
N ALA A 280 -18.60 -23.91 11.47
CA ALA A 280 -18.43 -24.86 12.57
C ALA A 280 -17.42 -24.39 13.63
N LEU A 281 -16.35 -23.70 13.21
CA LEU A 281 -15.32 -23.17 14.11
C LEU A 281 -15.71 -21.83 14.74
N VAL A 282 -16.31 -20.96 13.97
CA VAL A 282 -16.80 -19.64 14.37
C VAL A 282 -18.17 -19.42 13.75
N PRO A 283 -19.27 -19.62 14.50
CA PRO A 283 -20.62 -19.43 13.97
C PRO A 283 -20.80 -18.06 13.30
N PRO A 284 -21.50 -17.96 12.19
CA PRO A 284 -21.70 -16.68 11.48
C PRO A 284 -22.45 -15.68 12.37
N PRO A 285 -22.23 -14.37 12.19
CA PRO A 285 -23.03 -13.36 12.87
C PRO A 285 -24.45 -13.29 12.29
N PRO A 286 -25.42 -12.69 13.03
CA PRO A 286 -26.76 -12.46 12.52
C PRO A 286 -26.72 -11.73 11.16
N GLY A 287 -27.56 -12.17 10.22
CA GLY A 287 -27.66 -11.59 8.87
C GLY A 287 -26.64 -12.14 7.86
N VAL A 288 -25.67 -12.94 8.28
CA VAL A 288 -24.75 -13.63 7.34
C VAL A 288 -25.26 -15.04 7.06
N THR A 289 -25.83 -15.23 5.88
CA THR A 289 -26.32 -16.53 5.43
C THR A 289 -25.23 -17.30 4.66
N ARG A 290 -25.34 -18.64 4.64
CA ARG A 290 -24.46 -19.50 3.84
C ARG A 290 -24.47 -19.11 2.37
N ARG A 291 -25.64 -18.85 1.80
CA ARG A 291 -25.81 -18.47 0.39
C ARG A 291 -25.04 -17.20 0.07
N ALA A 292 -25.22 -16.15 0.87
CA ALA A 292 -24.55 -14.86 0.67
C ALA A 292 -23.01 -14.97 0.81
N ALA A 293 -22.53 -15.72 1.81
CA ALA A 293 -21.09 -15.91 2.02
C ALA A 293 -20.44 -16.74 0.89
N VAL A 294 -21.07 -17.82 0.43
CA VAL A 294 -20.58 -18.65 -0.68
C VAL A 294 -20.64 -17.89 -2.02
N ALA A 295 -21.62 -17.00 -2.20
CA ALA A 295 -21.70 -16.09 -3.34
C ALA A 295 -20.69 -14.93 -3.28
N LEU A 296 -19.94 -14.81 -2.17
CA LEU A 296 -18.97 -13.74 -1.91
C LEU A 296 -19.61 -12.33 -1.88
N GLU A 297 -20.84 -12.22 -1.39
CA GLU A 297 -21.49 -10.93 -1.21
C GLU A 297 -20.70 -10.08 -0.20
N SER A 298 -20.30 -8.86 -0.58
CA SER A 298 -19.42 -8.00 0.21
C SER A 298 -19.95 -7.76 1.62
N ARG A 299 -21.26 -7.52 1.78
CA ARG A 299 -21.89 -7.31 3.09
C ARG A 299 -21.76 -8.53 4.01
N ALA A 300 -21.91 -9.74 3.46
CA ALA A 300 -21.77 -10.98 4.22
C ALA A 300 -20.32 -11.23 4.62
N LEU A 301 -19.38 -11.01 3.69
CA LEU A 301 -17.95 -11.14 3.95
C LEU A 301 -17.46 -10.14 5.01
N GLU A 302 -17.83 -8.86 4.92
CA GLU A 302 -17.43 -7.84 5.89
C GLU A 302 -18.07 -8.07 7.27
N GLY A 303 -19.34 -8.47 7.32
CA GLY A 303 -19.99 -8.85 8.57
C GLY A 303 -19.29 -10.02 9.27
N TYR A 304 -18.87 -11.03 8.51
CA TYR A 304 -18.13 -12.16 9.04
C TYR A 304 -16.71 -11.76 9.47
N TRP A 305 -16.03 -10.95 8.67
CA TRP A 305 -14.70 -10.43 9.00
C TRP A 305 -14.70 -9.66 10.33
N THR A 306 -15.66 -8.78 10.53
CA THR A 306 -15.79 -8.00 11.77
C THR A 306 -15.90 -8.91 13.00
N LYS A 307 -16.65 -10.02 12.90
CA LYS A 307 -16.74 -11.00 13.98
C LYS A 307 -15.42 -11.73 14.21
N ILE A 308 -14.78 -12.19 13.13
CA ILE A 308 -13.51 -12.90 13.19
C ILE A 308 -12.43 -12.00 13.81
N GLN A 309 -12.32 -10.76 13.35
CA GLN A 309 -11.36 -9.78 13.92
C GLN A 309 -11.55 -9.58 15.42
N ARG A 310 -12.78 -9.46 15.88
CA ARG A 310 -13.07 -9.26 17.32
C ARG A 310 -12.62 -10.45 18.15
N ILE A 311 -12.88 -11.67 17.70
CA ILE A 311 -12.46 -12.90 18.38
C ILE A 311 -10.95 -13.02 18.33
N HIS A 312 -10.35 -12.83 17.16
CA HIS A 312 -8.91 -12.90 16.95
C HIS A 312 -8.15 -11.89 17.82
N PHE A 313 -8.58 -10.61 17.82
CA PHE A 313 -8.00 -9.58 18.65
C PHE A 313 -7.98 -9.97 20.15
N ARG A 314 -9.11 -10.44 20.68
CA ARG A 314 -9.19 -10.88 22.07
C ARG A 314 -8.21 -12.03 22.37
N THR A 315 -8.12 -13.01 21.47
CA THR A 315 -7.23 -14.16 21.61
C THR A 315 -5.76 -13.72 21.62
N VAL A 316 -5.36 -12.87 20.67
CA VAL A 316 -3.96 -12.42 20.57
C VAL A 316 -3.58 -11.50 21.73
N VAL A 317 -4.45 -10.60 22.17
CA VAL A 317 -4.19 -9.73 23.32
C VAL A 317 -3.99 -10.55 24.59
N LEU A 318 -4.79 -11.59 24.80
CA LEU A 318 -4.67 -12.45 26.00
C LEU A 318 -3.38 -13.29 26.03
N ARG A 319 -2.89 -13.76 24.88
CA ARG A 319 -1.69 -14.61 24.81
C ARG A 319 -0.39 -13.87 24.45
N GLY A 320 -0.49 -12.63 23.98
CA GLY A 320 0.60 -11.87 23.40
C GLY A 320 0.95 -12.29 21.97
N VAL A 321 1.64 -11.40 21.24
CA VAL A 321 2.16 -11.66 19.90
C VAL A 321 3.42 -12.51 20.01
N LYS A 322 3.51 -13.56 19.20
CA LYS A 322 4.66 -14.46 19.17
C LYS A 322 5.83 -13.87 18.37
N SER A 323 7.05 -14.18 18.82
CA SER A 323 8.25 -13.93 18.02
C SER A 323 8.34 -14.94 16.88
N ILE A 324 8.66 -14.48 15.68
CA ILE A 324 8.65 -15.30 14.48
C ILE A 324 10.07 -15.53 13.96
N ASP A 325 10.33 -16.74 13.48
CA ASP A 325 11.50 -17.03 12.66
C ASP A 325 11.18 -16.62 11.21
N PRO A 326 11.90 -15.63 10.65
CA PRO A 326 11.61 -15.12 9.32
C PRO A 326 11.84 -16.16 8.20
N ARG A 327 12.68 -17.17 8.44
CA ARG A 327 12.99 -18.22 7.44
C ARG A 327 11.83 -19.19 7.27
N THR A 328 11.16 -19.54 8.35
CA THR A 328 10.09 -20.54 8.38
C THR A 328 8.71 -19.90 8.41
N GLY A 329 8.60 -18.66 8.87
CA GLY A 329 7.33 -17.98 9.13
C GLY A 329 6.55 -18.58 10.31
N LEU A 330 7.24 -19.32 11.20
CA LEU A 330 6.66 -19.98 12.36
C LEU A 330 7.10 -19.29 13.64
N ALA A 331 6.32 -19.50 14.73
CA ALA A 331 6.71 -19.03 16.05
C ALA A 331 8.06 -19.64 16.45
N LYS A 332 8.91 -18.81 17.06
CA LYS A 332 10.12 -19.32 17.71
C LYS A 332 9.71 -20.13 18.93
N PRO A 333 10.42 -21.20 19.22
CA PRO A 333 10.17 -22.04 20.41
C PRO A 333 10.31 -21.25 21.71
#